data_ff851949dbae1f3e909c5520fac0a264
#
_entry.id   ff851949dbae1f3e909c5520fac0a264
#
_cell.length_a   1.000
_cell.length_b   1.000
_cell.length_c   1.000
_cell.angle_alpha   90.00
_cell.angle_beta   90.00
_cell.angle_gamma   90.00
#
_symmetry.space_group_name_H-M   'P 1'
#
loop_
_entity.id
_entity.type
_entity.pdbx_description
1 polymer ?
#
loop_
_entity_poly.entity_id
_entity_poly.type
_entity_poly.pdbx_seq_one_letter_code
_entity_poly.pdbx_strand_id
1 'polypeptide(L)'
;MNRFHFFILLLCFLPRMNAHIPDRLPIPPDSPIRLFYIQRNTNANTVVYDANLFGNKTLNPQSPVHTYWIRYSDKGQKEELTTIQRTLAYGLYTDKIKAEPNAYEGYFLAYRKRKFVVKLDPRGTPIALFPINGRLQILKRVFVSVDETSMLTTVNYIELFGKDPGTGKDVYERFKP
;
A
#
# COMPACT_ATOMS: atom_id res chain seq x y z
N MET A 1 -27.67 12.30 -5.43
CA MET A 1 -27.03 11.11 -4.83
C MET A 1 -26.09 10.51 -5.86
N ASN A 2 -24.84 11.04 -5.94
CA ASN A 2 -23.87 10.62 -6.95
C ASN A 2 -23.13 9.37 -6.45
N ARG A 3 -23.47 8.22 -7.02
CA ARG A 3 -22.72 6.97 -6.87
C ARG A 3 -21.44 7.11 -7.72
N PHE A 4 -20.34 7.55 -7.13
CA PHE A 4 -19.03 7.44 -7.73
C PHE A 4 -18.62 5.97 -7.74
N HIS A 5 -18.66 5.36 -8.92
CA HIS A 5 -18.15 4.01 -9.15
C HIS A 5 -16.62 4.10 -9.16
N PHE A 6 -16.02 3.50 -8.15
CA PHE A 6 -14.57 3.36 -8.05
C PHE A 6 -14.16 2.21 -8.98
N PHE A 7 -13.75 2.56 -10.19
CA PHE A 7 -13.26 1.60 -11.18
C PHE A 7 -11.84 1.18 -10.81
N ILE A 8 -11.69 0.09 -10.04
CA ILE A 8 -10.43 -0.65 -10.03
C ILE A 8 -10.53 -1.66 -11.17
N LEU A 9 -10.11 -1.27 -12.36
CA LEU A 9 -9.97 -2.16 -13.50
C LEU A 9 -8.76 -3.07 -13.27
N LEU A 10 -8.98 -4.16 -12.53
CA LEU A 10 -7.96 -5.18 -12.29
C LEU A 10 -7.99 -6.18 -13.46
N LEU A 11 -7.42 -5.80 -14.61
CA LEU A 11 -7.15 -6.72 -15.70
C LEU A 11 -6.00 -7.66 -15.29
N CYS A 12 -6.32 -8.68 -14.49
CA CYS A 12 -5.47 -9.86 -14.35
C CYS A 12 -6.03 -10.96 -15.25
N PHE A 13 -5.67 -10.96 -16.54
CA PHE A 13 -5.73 -12.15 -17.36
C PHE A 13 -4.58 -13.08 -16.90
N LEU A 14 -4.81 -13.84 -15.85
CA LEU A 14 -4.03 -15.00 -15.48
C LEU A 14 -5.02 -16.17 -15.36
N PRO A 15 -4.63 -17.40 -15.80
CA PRO A 15 -5.49 -18.58 -15.66
C PRO A 15 -5.93 -18.69 -14.19
N ARG A 16 -7.22 -18.94 -13.97
CA ARG A 16 -7.80 -19.24 -12.65
C ARG A 16 -7.17 -20.53 -12.11
N MET A 17 -5.99 -20.42 -11.54
CA MET A 17 -5.59 -21.40 -10.54
C MET A 17 -6.45 -21.08 -9.31
N ASN A 18 -7.24 -22.05 -8.83
CA ASN A 18 -7.90 -21.99 -7.54
C ASN A 18 -6.82 -21.92 -6.46
N ALA A 19 -6.26 -20.72 -6.26
CA ALA A 19 -5.30 -20.49 -5.21
C ALA A 19 -6.08 -20.60 -3.89
N HIS A 20 -5.78 -21.63 -3.12
CA HIS A 20 -6.25 -21.75 -1.75
C HIS A 20 -5.80 -20.49 -1.00
N ILE A 21 -6.76 -19.67 -0.58
CA ILE A 21 -6.46 -18.50 0.26
C ILE A 21 -6.19 -19.06 1.65
N PRO A 22 -4.97 -18.93 2.18
CA PRO A 22 -4.67 -19.44 3.52
C PRO A 22 -5.49 -18.68 4.56
N ASP A 23 -5.89 -19.35 5.65
CA ASP A 23 -6.62 -18.74 6.77
C ASP A 23 -5.90 -17.51 7.34
N ARG A 24 -4.58 -17.46 7.20
CA ARG A 24 -3.74 -16.31 7.48
C ARG A 24 -2.89 -15.96 6.28
N LEU A 25 -3.00 -14.72 5.83
CA LEU A 25 -2.15 -14.22 4.75
C LEU A 25 -0.69 -14.13 5.23
N PRO A 26 0.28 -14.54 4.39
CA PRO A 26 1.69 -14.51 4.75
C PRO A 26 2.18 -13.08 4.99
N ILE A 27 2.93 -12.88 6.06
CA ILE A 27 3.53 -11.59 6.39
C ILE A 27 4.84 -11.46 5.60
N PRO A 28 5.05 -10.33 4.89
CA PRO A 28 6.32 -10.08 4.21
C PRO A 28 7.49 -10.08 5.20
N PRO A 29 8.68 -10.57 4.80
CA PRO A 29 9.88 -10.50 5.64
C PRO A 29 10.16 -9.07 6.10
N ASP A 30 10.66 -8.91 7.30
CA ASP A 30 11.04 -7.61 7.84
C ASP A 30 12.12 -6.94 6.97
N SER A 31 12.02 -5.63 6.87
CA SER A 31 12.98 -4.81 6.14
C SER A 31 13.10 -3.44 6.82
N PRO A 32 14.33 -2.93 7.03
CA PRO A 32 14.53 -1.63 7.64
C PRO A 32 14.03 -0.46 6.78
N ILE A 33 13.77 -0.70 5.50
CA ILE A 33 13.23 0.29 4.56
C ILE A 33 11.73 0.08 4.29
N ARG A 34 11.07 -0.89 4.95
CA ARG A 34 9.65 -1.15 4.77
C ARG A 34 8.81 0.00 5.29
N LEU A 35 7.99 0.58 4.40
CA LEU A 35 6.97 1.55 4.75
C LEU A 35 5.69 0.84 5.20
N PHE A 36 5.10 0.05 4.29
CA PHE A 36 3.89 -0.73 4.53
C PHE A 36 3.70 -1.78 3.42
N TYR A 37 2.64 -2.57 3.52
CA TYR A 37 2.24 -3.51 2.47
C TYR A 37 0.71 -3.60 2.33
N ILE A 38 0.25 -4.07 1.16
CA ILE A 38 -1.16 -4.25 0.84
C ILE A 38 -1.43 -5.73 0.55
N GLN A 39 -2.49 -6.25 1.15
CA GLN A 39 -3.00 -7.61 0.96
C GLN A 39 -4.48 -7.57 0.56
N ARG A 40 -4.94 -8.65 -0.06
CA ARG A 40 -6.33 -8.83 -0.48
C ARG A 40 -6.84 -10.20 -0.08
N ASN A 41 -8.17 -10.35 -0.01
CA ASN A 41 -8.81 -11.65 0.25
C ASN A 41 -8.81 -12.60 -0.96
N THR A 42 -8.42 -12.17 -2.16
CA THR A 42 -8.53 -12.99 -3.39
C THR A 42 -7.35 -13.92 -3.64
N ASN A 43 -6.20 -13.62 -3.05
CA ASN A 43 -5.01 -14.47 -3.14
C ASN A 43 -3.99 -14.09 -2.05
N ALA A 44 -2.98 -14.93 -1.87
CA ALA A 44 -1.93 -14.72 -0.88
C ALA A 44 -0.88 -13.66 -1.28
N ASN A 45 -0.90 -13.16 -2.53
CA ASN A 45 0.11 -12.23 -3.01
C ASN A 45 0.02 -10.88 -2.27
N THR A 46 1.18 -10.31 -1.99
CA THR A 46 1.31 -9.07 -1.24
C THR A 46 2.04 -8.01 -2.06
N VAL A 47 1.47 -6.82 -2.15
CA VAL A 47 2.15 -5.64 -2.71
C VAL A 47 2.92 -4.95 -1.60
N VAL A 48 4.18 -4.74 -1.80
CA VAL A 48 5.10 -4.18 -0.83
C VAL A 48 5.52 -2.78 -1.27
N TYR A 49 5.60 -1.87 -0.32
CA TYR A 49 6.05 -0.50 -0.49
C TYR A 49 7.25 -0.26 0.43
N ASP A 50 8.43 -0.22 -0.15
CA ASP A 50 9.69 0.06 0.53
C ASP A 50 10.14 1.49 0.22
N ALA A 51 10.80 2.15 1.16
CA ALA A 51 11.44 3.43 0.89
C ALA A 51 12.57 3.22 -0.12
N ASN A 52 12.61 4.06 -1.14
CA ASN A 52 13.72 4.09 -2.09
C ASN A 52 14.73 5.13 -1.62
N LEU A 53 15.86 4.67 -1.07
CA LEU A 53 16.87 5.51 -0.46
C LEU A 53 18.03 5.75 -1.43
N PHE A 54 18.43 7.00 -1.54
CA PHE A 54 19.66 7.42 -2.23
C PHE A 54 20.80 7.50 -1.23
N GLY A 55 21.84 6.70 -1.45
CA GLY A 55 22.98 6.64 -0.53
C GLY A 55 22.62 6.23 0.91
N ASN A 56 21.51 5.53 1.10
CA ASN A 56 20.96 5.08 2.40
C ASN A 56 20.64 6.20 3.42
N LYS A 57 20.61 7.46 3.00
CA LYS A 57 20.43 8.62 3.90
C LYS A 57 19.27 9.53 3.54
N THR A 58 18.82 9.53 2.29
CA THR A 58 17.75 10.39 1.80
C THR A 58 16.80 9.62 0.92
N LEU A 59 15.54 10.02 0.88
CA LEU A 59 14.59 9.48 -0.07
C LEU A 59 14.95 9.93 -1.49
N ASN A 60 14.87 9.00 -2.44
CA ASN A 60 15.13 9.29 -3.86
C ASN A 60 14.11 10.32 -4.38
N PRO A 61 14.55 11.49 -4.87
CA PRO A 61 13.65 12.57 -5.25
C PRO A 61 12.77 12.25 -6.47
N GLN A 62 13.21 11.35 -7.36
CA GLN A 62 12.44 10.95 -8.53
C GLN A 62 11.41 9.86 -8.20
N SER A 63 11.70 9.01 -7.23
CA SER A 63 10.84 7.90 -6.83
C SER A 63 11.09 7.53 -5.37
N PRO A 64 10.48 8.22 -4.40
CA PRO A 64 10.76 8.00 -2.98
C PRO A 64 10.28 6.65 -2.45
N VAL A 65 9.44 5.95 -3.22
CA VAL A 65 8.87 4.64 -2.87
C VAL A 65 9.11 3.65 -4.01
N HIS A 66 9.67 2.50 -3.68
CA HIS A 66 9.75 1.33 -4.55
C HIS A 66 8.60 0.38 -4.24
N THR A 67 7.84 0.00 -5.26
CA THR A 67 6.66 -0.86 -5.12
C THR A 67 6.83 -2.11 -5.95
N TYR A 68 6.63 -3.29 -5.32
CA TYR A 68 6.78 -4.59 -5.97
C TYR A 68 5.85 -5.64 -5.34
N TRP A 69 5.68 -6.79 -6.02
CA TRP A 69 4.98 -7.96 -5.50
C TRP A 69 5.89 -8.91 -4.74
N ILE A 70 5.32 -9.58 -3.73
CA ILE A 70 5.77 -10.90 -3.30
C ILE A 70 4.68 -11.90 -3.71
N ARG A 71 5.02 -12.83 -4.60
CA ARG A 71 4.11 -13.77 -5.23
C ARG A 71 3.94 -15.04 -4.40
N TYR A 72 3.33 -14.92 -3.24
CA TYR A 72 3.12 -16.05 -2.32
C TYR A 72 2.23 -17.16 -2.91
N SER A 73 1.36 -16.85 -3.86
CA SER A 73 0.56 -17.86 -4.59
C SER A 73 1.38 -18.67 -5.58
N ASP A 74 2.65 -18.34 -5.77
CA ASP A 74 3.61 -19.07 -6.61
C ASP A 74 4.79 -19.51 -5.71
N LYS A 75 5.97 -18.98 -5.88
CA LYS A 75 7.18 -19.39 -5.12
C LYS A 75 7.63 -18.38 -4.06
N GLY A 76 6.84 -17.35 -3.82
CA GLY A 76 7.21 -16.26 -2.91
C GLY A 76 8.29 -15.32 -3.46
N GLN A 77 8.56 -15.37 -4.78
CA GLN A 77 9.54 -14.50 -5.42
C GLN A 77 9.05 -13.05 -5.46
N LYS A 78 10.03 -12.14 -5.50
CA LYS A 78 9.78 -10.73 -5.79
C LYS A 78 9.56 -10.52 -7.29
N GLU A 79 8.60 -9.68 -7.64
CA GLU A 79 8.27 -9.34 -9.01
C GLU A 79 7.89 -7.86 -9.11
N GLU A 80 8.44 -7.16 -10.09
CA GLU A 80 8.10 -5.77 -10.34
C GLU A 80 6.64 -5.63 -10.82
N LEU A 81 5.99 -4.54 -10.45
CA LEU A 81 4.68 -4.22 -10.98
C LEU A 81 4.76 -3.96 -12.49
N THR A 82 3.80 -4.49 -13.24
CA THR A 82 3.60 -4.08 -14.63
C THR A 82 3.20 -2.61 -14.73
N THR A 83 3.36 -2.01 -15.91
CA THR A 83 2.95 -0.60 -16.14
C THR A 83 1.48 -0.38 -15.81
N ILE A 84 0.59 -1.32 -16.18
CA ILE A 84 -0.84 -1.25 -15.89
C ILE A 84 -1.09 -1.27 -14.39
N GLN A 85 -0.44 -2.14 -13.64
CA GLN A 85 -0.57 -2.22 -12.19
C GLN A 85 -0.08 -0.94 -11.50
N ARG A 86 1.01 -0.34 -11.99
CA ARG A 86 1.54 0.94 -11.48
C ARG A 86 0.59 2.12 -11.74
N THR A 87 -0.06 2.14 -12.89
CA THR A 87 -0.92 3.28 -13.28
C THR A 87 -2.34 3.20 -12.74
N LEU A 88 -2.90 2.01 -12.54
CA LEU A 88 -4.30 1.85 -12.21
C LEU A 88 -4.57 1.37 -10.78
N ALA A 89 -3.76 0.46 -10.24
CA ALA A 89 -4.14 -0.24 -9.01
C ALA A 89 -3.25 0.10 -7.81
N TYR A 90 -1.93 -0.02 -7.96
CA TYR A 90 -0.98 0.03 -6.83
C TYR A 90 -0.01 1.20 -6.91
N GLY A 91 -0.09 1.99 -7.98
CA GLY A 91 0.77 3.13 -8.16
C GLY A 91 0.50 4.24 -7.16
N LEU A 92 1.55 5.00 -6.92
CA LEU A 92 1.51 6.18 -6.08
C LEU A 92 1.82 7.41 -6.92
N TYR A 93 1.15 8.50 -6.63
CA TYR A 93 1.64 9.84 -6.94
C TYR A 93 2.38 10.35 -5.71
N THR A 94 3.53 10.98 -5.91
CA THR A 94 4.30 11.62 -4.83
C THR A 94 4.86 12.95 -5.31
N ASP A 95 4.83 13.94 -4.42
CA ASP A 95 5.41 15.25 -4.65
C ASP A 95 6.17 15.71 -3.41
N LYS A 96 7.24 16.47 -3.62
CA LYS A 96 8.12 16.92 -2.54
C LYS A 96 7.44 17.99 -1.69
N ILE A 97 7.49 17.84 -0.36
CA ILE A 97 7.04 18.87 0.58
C ILE A 97 8.13 19.94 0.68
N LYS A 98 7.84 21.16 0.18
CA LYS A 98 8.82 22.26 0.15
C LYS A 98 9.34 22.65 1.53
N ALA A 99 8.48 22.58 2.54
CA ALA A 99 8.78 23.02 3.91
C ALA A 99 9.49 21.95 4.76
N GLU A 100 9.56 20.70 4.30
CA GLU A 100 10.14 19.59 5.07
C GLU A 100 11.16 18.81 4.22
N PRO A 101 12.47 18.88 4.54
CA PRO A 101 13.49 18.12 3.83
C PRO A 101 13.22 16.61 3.92
N ASN A 102 13.44 15.88 2.81
CA ASN A 102 13.24 14.44 2.71
C ASN A 102 11.82 13.96 3.05
N ALA A 103 10.82 14.81 2.83
CA ALA A 103 9.41 14.47 2.98
C ALA A 103 8.66 14.62 1.66
N TYR A 104 7.77 13.67 1.39
CA TYR A 104 6.96 13.61 0.17
C TYR A 104 5.50 13.37 0.56
N GLU A 105 4.62 14.24 0.07
CA GLU A 105 3.18 14.02 0.12
C GLU A 105 2.77 13.18 -1.09
N GLY A 106 1.78 12.31 -0.93
CA GLY A 106 1.29 11.54 -2.05
C GLY A 106 -0.10 10.96 -1.81
N TYR A 107 -0.59 10.22 -2.81
CA TYR A 107 -1.83 9.47 -2.73
C TYR A 107 -1.74 8.22 -3.61
N PHE A 108 -2.58 7.23 -3.29
CA PHE A 108 -2.76 6.07 -4.17
C PHE A 108 -3.53 6.48 -5.42
N LEU A 109 -3.04 6.10 -6.60
CA LEU A 109 -3.73 6.42 -7.86
C LEU A 109 -5.15 5.85 -7.89
N ALA A 110 -5.33 4.67 -7.29
CA ALA A 110 -6.63 4.04 -7.12
C ALA A 110 -7.52 4.68 -6.05
N TYR A 111 -6.98 5.47 -5.11
CA TYR A 111 -7.74 6.08 -4.02
C TYR A 111 -7.17 7.45 -3.62
N ARG A 112 -7.58 8.50 -4.32
CA ARG A 112 -7.03 9.86 -4.17
C ARG A 112 -7.61 10.67 -3.00
N LYS A 113 -8.64 10.14 -2.32
CA LYS A 113 -9.36 10.86 -1.25
C LYS A 113 -8.51 11.09 0.01
N ARG A 114 -7.52 10.23 0.26
CA ARG A 114 -6.62 10.37 1.42
C ARG A 114 -5.18 10.49 0.94
N LYS A 115 -4.51 11.52 1.44
CA LYS A 115 -3.09 11.73 1.21
C LYS A 115 -2.28 11.07 2.32
N PHE A 116 -1.05 10.68 1.98
CA PHE A 116 -0.04 10.17 2.93
C PHE A 116 1.22 11.03 2.85
N VAL A 117 2.07 10.89 3.85
CA VAL A 117 3.41 11.50 3.86
C VAL A 117 4.43 10.39 4.06
N VAL A 118 5.42 10.32 3.15
CA VAL A 118 6.61 9.48 3.31
C VAL A 118 7.77 10.36 3.72
N LYS A 119 8.44 10.00 4.81
CA LYS A 119 9.61 10.72 5.32
C LYS A 119 10.52 9.82 6.16
N LEU A 120 11.66 10.36 6.55
CA LEU A 120 12.49 9.75 7.58
C LEU A 120 12.08 10.29 8.96
N ASP A 121 11.97 9.41 9.95
CA ASP A 121 11.80 9.81 11.34
C ASP A 121 13.11 10.45 11.89
N PRO A 122 13.12 11.03 13.11
CA PRO A 122 14.33 11.61 13.68
C PRO A 122 15.52 10.65 13.85
N ARG A 123 15.27 9.34 13.79
CA ARG A 123 16.32 8.30 13.83
C ARG A 123 16.78 7.87 12.45
N GLY A 124 16.24 8.48 11.39
CA GLY A 124 16.55 8.13 10.01
C GLY A 124 15.79 6.91 9.49
N THR A 125 14.79 6.41 10.22
CA THR A 125 13.95 5.28 9.79
C THR A 125 12.85 5.79 8.84
N PRO A 126 12.68 5.20 7.65
CA PRO A 126 11.60 5.59 6.76
C PRO A 126 10.23 5.18 7.32
N ILE A 127 9.29 6.11 7.25
CA ILE A 127 7.91 5.93 7.70
C ILE A 127 6.93 6.48 6.66
N ALA A 128 5.75 5.86 6.59
CA ALA A 128 4.61 6.38 5.87
C ALA A 128 3.53 6.80 6.87
N LEU A 129 3.22 8.09 6.93
CA LEU A 129 2.14 8.63 7.74
C LEU A 129 0.86 8.68 6.91
N PHE A 130 -0.19 8.06 7.40
CA PHE A 130 -1.49 7.98 6.72
C PHE A 130 -2.62 8.35 7.70
N PRO A 131 -3.68 9.03 7.25
CA PRO A 131 -4.84 9.31 8.10
C PRO A 131 -5.57 8.01 8.48
N ILE A 132 -5.51 7.66 9.76
CA ILE A 132 -6.25 6.55 10.39
C ILE A 132 -7.07 7.17 11.52
N ASN A 133 -8.40 6.97 11.51
CA ASN A 133 -9.32 7.62 12.45
C ASN A 133 -9.13 9.16 12.52
N GLY A 134 -8.87 9.81 11.37
CA GLY A 134 -8.71 11.26 11.27
C GLY A 134 -7.37 11.82 11.78
N ARG A 135 -6.41 10.98 12.19
CA ARG A 135 -5.08 11.39 12.65
C ARG A 135 -3.99 10.76 11.81
N LEU A 136 -2.87 11.46 11.61
CA LEU A 136 -1.70 10.90 10.95
C LEU A 136 -1.04 9.84 11.82
N GLN A 137 -1.05 8.60 11.36
CA GLN A 137 -0.51 7.42 12.02
C GLN A 137 0.53 6.75 11.11
N ILE A 138 1.48 6.01 11.68
CA ILE A 138 2.44 5.23 10.90
C ILE A 138 1.70 4.03 10.32
N LEU A 139 1.46 4.05 9.01
CA LEU A 139 0.83 2.92 8.30
C LEU A 139 1.77 1.72 8.26
N LYS A 140 1.26 0.52 8.55
CA LYS A 140 2.01 -0.73 8.49
C LYS A 140 1.43 -1.73 7.50
N ARG A 141 0.11 -1.83 7.44
CA ARG A 141 -0.59 -2.78 6.58
C ARG A 141 -1.91 -2.19 6.11
N VAL A 142 -2.26 -2.49 4.87
CA VAL A 142 -3.59 -2.29 4.31
C VAL A 142 -4.15 -3.65 3.92
N PHE A 143 -5.38 -3.94 4.29
CA PHE A 143 -6.11 -5.08 3.76
C PHE A 143 -7.32 -4.59 2.96
N VAL A 144 -7.50 -5.13 1.76
CA VAL A 144 -8.58 -4.78 0.85
C VAL A 144 -9.47 -6.00 0.65
N SER A 145 -10.70 -5.93 1.15
CA SER A 145 -11.72 -6.93 0.85
C SER A 145 -12.39 -6.58 -0.46
N VAL A 146 -12.28 -7.47 -1.42
CA VAL A 146 -12.91 -7.33 -2.74
C VAL A 146 -13.92 -8.44 -2.99
N ASP A 147 -14.93 -8.13 -3.77
CA ASP A 147 -15.89 -9.06 -4.32
C ASP A 147 -15.63 -9.22 -5.82
N GLU A 148 -15.30 -10.44 -6.23
CA GLU A 148 -15.05 -10.83 -7.63
C GLU A 148 -16.21 -11.67 -8.20
N THR A 149 -17.33 -11.77 -7.50
CA THR A 149 -18.48 -12.57 -7.95
C THR A 149 -19.24 -11.91 -9.08
N SER A 150 -19.14 -10.58 -9.19
CA SER A 150 -19.73 -9.80 -10.28
C SER A 150 -18.74 -9.61 -11.45
N MET A 151 -19.25 -9.22 -12.62
CA MET A 151 -18.44 -8.91 -13.80
C MET A 151 -17.42 -7.78 -13.52
N LEU A 152 -17.70 -6.91 -12.56
CA LEU A 152 -16.83 -5.83 -12.10
C LEU A 152 -16.40 -6.10 -10.66
N THR A 153 -15.10 -6.17 -10.44
CA THR A 153 -14.54 -6.26 -9.08
C THR A 153 -14.93 -5.04 -8.25
N THR A 154 -15.55 -5.25 -7.10
CA THR A 154 -15.93 -4.19 -6.17
C THR A 154 -15.18 -4.30 -4.86
N VAL A 155 -14.88 -3.15 -4.24
CA VAL A 155 -14.27 -3.12 -2.90
C VAL A 155 -15.38 -3.12 -1.84
N ASN A 156 -15.42 -4.16 -1.00
CA ASN A 156 -16.35 -4.27 0.11
C ASN A 156 -15.96 -3.33 1.26
N TYR A 157 -14.70 -3.41 1.68
CA TYR A 157 -14.12 -2.55 2.71
C TYR A 157 -12.59 -2.55 2.63
N ILE A 158 -12.01 -1.56 3.28
CA ILE A 158 -10.56 -1.43 3.47
C ILE A 158 -10.29 -1.42 4.98
N GLU A 159 -9.26 -2.14 5.40
CA GLU A 159 -8.73 -2.10 6.77
C GLU A 159 -7.34 -1.50 6.76
N LEU A 160 -7.12 -0.58 7.68
CA LEU A 160 -5.83 0.07 7.91
C LEU A 160 -5.30 -0.35 9.27
N PHE A 161 -4.07 -0.81 9.29
CA PHE A 161 -3.34 -1.18 10.50
C PHE A 161 -2.10 -0.30 10.60
N GLY A 162 -1.91 0.34 11.73
CA GLY A 162 -0.79 1.26 11.92
C GLY A 162 -0.34 1.34 13.37
N LYS A 163 0.53 2.30 13.62
CA LYS A 163 1.00 2.65 14.96
C LYS A 163 0.92 4.16 15.18
N ASP A 164 0.50 4.53 16.37
CA ASP A 164 0.57 5.93 16.80
C ASP A 164 2.04 6.36 16.90
N PRO A 165 2.45 7.46 16.24
CA PRO A 165 3.86 7.86 16.18
C PRO A 165 4.42 8.33 17.53
N GLY A 166 3.58 8.79 18.47
CA GLY A 166 4.02 9.25 19.78
C GLY A 166 4.10 8.14 20.83
N THR A 167 3.14 7.21 20.81
CA THR A 167 3.02 6.17 21.83
C THR A 167 3.45 4.77 21.37
N GLY A 168 3.57 4.55 20.05
CA GLY A 168 3.85 3.25 19.46
C GLY A 168 2.69 2.24 19.55
N LYS A 169 1.54 2.64 20.12
CA LYS A 169 0.37 1.77 20.24
C LYS A 169 -0.23 1.44 18.88
N ASP A 170 -0.76 0.24 18.75
CA ASP A 170 -1.45 -0.19 17.53
C ASP A 170 -2.75 0.61 17.33
N VAL A 171 -3.01 0.98 16.08
CA VAL A 171 -4.22 1.67 15.64
C VAL A 171 -4.86 0.91 14.48
N TYR A 172 -6.17 0.97 14.40
CA TYR A 172 -6.95 0.25 13.40
C TYR A 172 -8.13 1.09 12.92
N GLU A 173 -8.43 1.03 11.63
CA GLU A 173 -9.64 1.59 11.02
C GLU A 173 -10.16 0.64 9.95
N ARG A 174 -11.48 0.45 9.89
CA ARG A 174 -12.19 -0.18 8.77
C ARG A 174 -13.16 0.83 8.17
N PHE A 175 -13.17 0.95 6.86
CA PHE A 175 -14.12 1.83 6.17
C PHE A 175 -14.51 1.27 4.80
N LYS A 176 -15.62 1.78 4.26
CA LYS A 176 -16.05 1.52 2.89
C LYS A 176 -15.62 2.71 2.02
N PRO A 177 -14.86 2.48 0.90
CA PRO A 177 -14.37 3.56 0.04
C PRO A 177 -15.47 4.25 -0.79
#